data_83875d773acc6f7dd8ef1bed2a9b69d7
#
_entry.id   83875d773acc6f7dd8ef1bed2a9b69d7
#
_cell.length_a   1.000
_cell.length_b   1.000
_cell.length_c   1.000
_cell.angle_alpha   90.00
_cell.angle_beta   90.00
_cell.angle_gamma   90.00
#
_symmetry.space_group_name_H-M   'P 1'
#
loop_
_entity.id
_entity.type
_entity.pdbx_description
1 polymer ?
#
loop_
_entity_poly.entity_id
_entity_poly.type
_entity_poly.pdbx_seq_one_letter_code
_entity_poly.pdbx_strand_id
1 'polypeptide(L)'
;EATLSTIRLLAESVSKTVRVMDSEKRRKLHLAAVFASNFVNCCYDLASEIMRDIDADFSDFLPLIDETASKVHDITPREAQTGPAVRYDQNVMMRQLELLQDRPIAHKVYEVMSEAIHELHVLKNSSC
;
A
#
# COMPACT_ATOMS: atom_id res chain seq x y z
N GLU A 1 -31.40 -16.68 -14.19
CA GLU A 1 -30.25 -17.42 -14.76
C GLU A 1 -29.82 -16.86 -16.12
N ALA A 2 -30.73 -16.61 -17.07
CA ALA A 2 -30.39 -16.05 -18.38
C ALA A 2 -29.67 -14.67 -18.32
N THR A 3 -30.06 -13.79 -17.39
CA THR A 3 -29.45 -12.46 -17.20
C THR A 3 -28.01 -12.56 -16.71
N LEU A 4 -27.71 -13.49 -15.81
CA LEU A 4 -26.37 -13.68 -15.29
C LEU A 4 -25.40 -14.21 -16.35
N SER A 5 -25.84 -15.14 -17.19
CA SER A 5 -25.04 -15.68 -18.30
C SER A 5 -24.72 -14.61 -19.35
N THR A 6 -25.69 -13.76 -19.67
CA THR A 6 -25.48 -12.64 -20.62
C THR A 6 -24.49 -11.61 -20.07
N ILE A 7 -24.62 -11.24 -18.79
CA ILE A 7 -23.69 -10.32 -18.12
C ILE A 7 -22.29 -10.91 -18.08
N ARG A 8 -22.17 -12.22 -17.82
CA ARG A 8 -20.89 -12.91 -17.80
C ARG A 8 -20.21 -12.89 -19.18
N LEU A 9 -20.93 -13.19 -20.26
CA LEU A 9 -20.41 -13.13 -21.62
C LEU A 9 -19.91 -11.73 -21.99
N LEU A 10 -20.68 -10.70 -21.63
CA LEU A 10 -20.26 -9.31 -21.84
C LEU A 10 -19.00 -8.97 -21.03
N ALA A 11 -18.92 -9.36 -19.77
CA ALA A 11 -17.75 -9.12 -18.94
C ALA A 11 -16.51 -9.86 -19.47
N GLU A 12 -16.65 -11.10 -19.93
CA GLU A 12 -15.57 -11.89 -20.52
C GLU A 12 -15.08 -11.32 -21.86
N SER A 13 -15.89 -10.53 -22.56
CA SER A 13 -15.47 -9.84 -23.79
C SER A 13 -14.52 -8.65 -23.54
N VAL A 14 -14.54 -8.09 -22.32
CA VAL A 14 -13.73 -6.91 -21.93
C VAL A 14 -12.68 -7.19 -20.85
N SER A 15 -12.72 -8.36 -20.22
CA SER A 15 -11.78 -8.73 -19.14
C SER A 15 -11.40 -10.21 -19.23
N LYS A 16 -10.10 -10.49 -19.06
CA LYS A 16 -9.58 -11.86 -19.00
C LYS A 16 -9.94 -12.60 -17.71
N THR A 17 -10.37 -11.87 -16.67
CA THR A 17 -10.71 -12.44 -15.36
C THR A 17 -12.09 -11.97 -14.94
N VAL A 18 -13.07 -12.85 -15.05
CA VAL A 18 -14.44 -12.65 -14.59
C VAL A 18 -14.76 -13.63 -13.48
N ARG A 19 -15.15 -13.12 -12.31
CA ARG A 19 -15.54 -13.94 -11.16
C ARG A 19 -16.94 -13.57 -10.69
N VAL A 20 -17.79 -14.56 -10.54
CA VAL A 20 -19.10 -14.40 -9.87
C VAL A 20 -18.86 -14.42 -8.37
N MET A 21 -19.31 -13.39 -7.68
CA MET A 21 -19.20 -13.31 -6.23
C MET A 21 -20.43 -12.63 -5.62
N ASP A 22 -20.73 -12.99 -4.39
CA ASP A 22 -21.80 -12.36 -3.62
C ASP A 22 -21.43 -10.92 -3.19
N SER A 23 -22.41 -10.21 -2.67
CA SER A 23 -22.26 -8.80 -2.29
C SER A 23 -21.28 -8.58 -1.12
N GLU A 24 -21.14 -9.56 -0.23
CA GLU A 24 -20.20 -9.46 0.89
C GLU A 24 -18.75 -9.61 0.41
N LYS A 25 -18.46 -10.61 -0.40
CA LYS A 25 -17.14 -10.80 -1.01
C LYS A 25 -16.74 -9.60 -1.86
N ARG A 26 -17.69 -9.04 -2.62
CA ARG A 26 -17.43 -7.84 -3.44
C ARG A 26 -17.05 -6.63 -2.57
N ARG A 27 -17.72 -6.42 -1.43
CA ARG A 27 -17.36 -5.34 -0.48
C ARG A 27 -15.95 -5.53 0.10
N LYS A 28 -15.59 -6.75 0.48
CA LYS A 28 -14.24 -7.08 0.98
C LYS A 28 -13.18 -6.88 -0.11
N LEU A 29 -13.46 -7.28 -1.34
CA LEU A 29 -12.56 -7.05 -2.47
C LEU A 29 -12.36 -5.56 -2.74
N HIS A 30 -13.44 -4.77 -2.70
CA HIS A 30 -13.35 -3.32 -2.86
C HIS A 30 -12.51 -2.69 -1.74
N LEU A 31 -12.71 -3.09 -0.48
CA LEU A 31 -11.90 -2.63 0.63
C LEU A 31 -10.41 -2.97 0.44
N ALA A 32 -10.09 -4.17 -0.01
CA ALA A 32 -8.71 -4.55 -0.34
C ALA A 32 -8.12 -3.68 -1.46
N ALA A 33 -8.91 -3.33 -2.47
CA ALA A 33 -8.49 -2.44 -3.55
C ALA A 33 -8.22 -1.01 -3.06
N VAL A 34 -8.95 -0.51 -2.06
CA VAL A 34 -8.67 0.78 -1.42
C VAL A 34 -7.26 0.79 -0.81
N PHE A 35 -6.88 -0.27 -0.10
CA PHE A 35 -5.51 -0.41 0.42
C PHE A 35 -4.47 -0.50 -0.69
N ALA A 36 -4.71 -1.32 -1.71
CA ALA A 36 -3.73 -1.60 -2.76
C ALA A 36 -3.57 -0.47 -3.79
N SER A 37 -4.46 0.51 -3.81
CA SER A 37 -4.46 1.59 -4.80
C SER A 37 -4.64 2.97 -4.17
N ASN A 38 -5.80 3.25 -3.53
CA ASN A 38 -6.10 4.59 -3.06
C ASN A 38 -5.14 5.06 -1.95
N PHE A 39 -4.84 4.21 -0.97
CA PHE A 39 -3.90 4.56 0.10
C PHE A 39 -2.47 4.65 -0.40
N VAL A 40 -2.08 3.79 -1.33
CA VAL A 40 -0.78 3.88 -1.99
C VAL A 40 -0.62 5.22 -2.71
N ASN A 41 -1.63 5.65 -3.46
CA ASN A 41 -1.61 6.96 -4.14
C ASN A 41 -1.52 8.13 -3.14
N CYS A 42 -2.20 8.04 -2.00
CA CYS A 42 -2.07 9.04 -0.93
C CYS A 42 -0.63 9.08 -0.38
N CYS A 43 0.03 7.93 -0.23
CA CYS A 43 1.44 7.89 0.17
C CYS A 43 2.35 8.56 -0.87
N TYR A 44 2.07 8.41 -2.16
CA TYR A 44 2.81 9.12 -3.22
C TYR A 44 2.63 10.62 -3.15
N ASP A 45 1.43 11.11 -2.85
CA ASP A 45 1.17 12.54 -2.68
C ASP A 45 1.95 13.11 -1.50
N LEU A 46 1.92 12.45 -0.34
CA LEU A 46 2.71 12.85 0.82
C LEU A 46 4.22 12.84 0.54
N ALA A 47 4.72 11.84 -0.19
CA ALA A 47 6.12 11.80 -0.61
C ALA A 47 6.47 12.96 -1.53
N SER A 48 5.61 13.28 -2.49
CA SER A 48 5.77 14.44 -3.39
C SER A 48 5.84 15.77 -2.62
N GLU A 49 5.02 15.94 -1.58
CA GLU A 49 5.08 17.13 -0.73
C GLU A 49 6.41 17.25 0.02
N ILE A 50 6.95 16.16 0.53
CA ILE A 50 8.25 16.15 1.23
C ILE A 50 9.39 16.47 0.26
N MET A 51 9.35 15.94 -0.95
CA MET A 51 10.38 16.17 -1.97
C MET A 51 10.48 17.64 -2.40
N ARG A 52 9.39 18.40 -2.36
CA ARG A 52 9.41 19.85 -2.64
C ARG A 52 10.30 20.63 -1.67
N ASP A 53 10.50 20.17 -0.45
CA ASP A 53 11.35 20.83 0.54
C ASP A 53 12.84 20.81 0.16
N ILE A 54 13.21 19.90 -0.73
CA ILE A 54 14.60 19.71 -1.21
C ILE A 54 14.74 19.95 -2.70
N ASP A 55 13.76 20.62 -3.32
CA ASP A 55 13.73 20.93 -4.76
C ASP A 55 13.92 19.69 -5.67
N ALA A 56 13.46 18.52 -5.21
CA ALA A 56 13.50 17.26 -5.97
C ALA A 56 12.20 17.02 -6.72
N ASP A 57 12.28 16.37 -7.87
CA ASP A 57 11.12 15.99 -8.66
C ASP A 57 10.60 14.60 -8.26
N PHE A 58 9.29 14.45 -8.20
CA PHE A 58 8.68 13.17 -7.87
C PHE A 58 9.05 12.05 -8.85
N SER A 59 9.37 12.39 -10.09
CA SER A 59 9.83 11.43 -11.09
C SER A 59 11.10 10.68 -10.69
N ASP A 60 11.92 11.23 -9.79
CA ASP A 60 13.11 10.56 -9.25
C ASP A 60 12.76 9.30 -8.45
N PHE A 61 11.51 9.19 -7.98
CA PHE A 61 11.00 8.02 -7.24
C PHE A 61 10.32 6.98 -8.11
N LEU A 62 10.06 7.25 -9.40
CA LEU A 62 9.39 6.28 -10.27
C LEU A 62 10.10 4.92 -10.32
N PRO A 63 11.44 4.84 -10.43
CA PRO A 63 12.12 3.54 -10.40
C PRO A 63 11.93 2.78 -9.08
N LEU A 64 11.89 3.48 -7.93
CA LEU A 64 11.64 2.88 -6.63
C LEU A 64 10.20 2.37 -6.50
N ILE A 65 9.24 3.12 -7.03
CA ILE A 65 7.82 2.74 -7.07
C ILE A 65 7.64 1.48 -7.91
N ASP A 66 8.23 1.45 -9.11
CA ASP A 66 8.17 0.30 -10.02
C ASP A 66 8.81 -0.94 -9.40
N GLU A 67 9.97 -0.80 -8.75
CA GLU A 67 10.62 -1.90 -8.02
C GLU A 67 9.74 -2.42 -6.89
N THR A 68 9.14 -1.53 -6.09
CA THR A 68 8.27 -1.90 -4.98
C THR A 68 7.04 -2.66 -5.46
N ALA A 69 6.41 -2.19 -6.54
CA ALA A 69 5.27 -2.85 -7.17
C ALA A 69 5.66 -4.20 -7.81
N SER A 70 6.85 -4.28 -8.42
CA SER A 70 7.35 -5.51 -9.04
C SER A 70 7.60 -6.62 -8.02
N LYS A 71 8.13 -6.30 -6.86
CA LYS A 71 8.46 -7.30 -5.81
C LYS A 71 7.27 -8.16 -5.40
N VAL A 72 6.05 -7.61 -5.38
CA VAL A 72 4.86 -8.37 -4.98
C VAL A 72 4.35 -9.34 -6.06
N HIS A 73 4.97 -9.38 -7.24
CA HIS A 73 4.73 -10.43 -8.24
C HIS A 73 5.47 -11.73 -7.89
N ASP A 74 6.60 -11.64 -7.20
CA ASP A 74 7.49 -12.77 -6.94
C ASP A 74 7.42 -13.27 -5.48
N ILE A 75 7.22 -12.35 -4.54
CA ILE A 75 7.13 -12.66 -3.11
C ILE A 75 5.90 -11.99 -2.49
N THR A 76 5.48 -12.47 -1.33
CA THR A 76 4.32 -11.87 -0.65
C THR A 76 4.62 -10.44 -0.18
N PRO A 77 3.61 -9.55 -0.08
CA PRO A 77 3.80 -8.20 0.45
C PRO A 77 4.45 -8.18 1.84
N ARG A 78 4.19 -9.19 2.66
CA ARG A 78 4.78 -9.33 3.99
C ARG A 78 6.27 -9.65 3.95
N GLU A 79 6.70 -10.46 3.00
CA GLU A 79 8.12 -10.78 2.79
C GLU A 79 8.87 -9.63 2.14
N ALA A 80 8.20 -8.88 1.27
CA ALA A 80 8.74 -7.69 0.60
C ALA A 80 8.93 -6.49 1.54
N GLN A 81 8.27 -6.49 2.71
CA GLN A 81 8.28 -5.34 3.62
C GLN A 81 9.68 -5.07 4.18
N THR A 82 10.13 -3.83 4.04
CA THR A 82 11.41 -3.32 4.53
C THR A 82 11.22 -2.02 5.31
N GLY A 83 12.30 -1.42 5.76
CA GLY A 83 12.30 -0.12 6.41
C GLY A 83 12.58 -0.16 7.92
N PRO A 84 12.70 1.01 8.57
CA PRO A 84 13.05 1.13 9.99
C PRO A 84 11.98 0.52 10.92
N ALA A 85 10.71 0.59 10.55
CA ALA A 85 9.61 0.04 11.34
C ALA A 85 9.67 -1.49 11.47
N VAL A 86 10.12 -2.22 10.45
CA VAL A 86 10.33 -3.68 10.51
C VAL A 86 11.30 -4.06 11.61
N ARG A 87 12.40 -3.31 11.74
CA ARG A 87 13.46 -3.54 12.72
C ARG A 87 13.22 -2.83 14.05
N TYR A 88 12.13 -2.07 14.15
CA TYR A 88 11.82 -1.20 15.29
C TYR A 88 12.97 -0.24 15.63
N ASP A 89 13.55 0.37 14.60
CA ASP A 89 14.64 1.35 14.76
C ASP A 89 14.08 2.70 15.22
N GLN A 90 13.88 2.80 16.54
CA GLN A 90 13.27 3.97 17.16
C GLN A 90 14.06 5.26 16.92
N ASN A 91 15.39 5.19 16.85
CA ASN A 91 16.22 6.37 16.62
C ASN A 91 15.98 6.96 15.22
N VAL A 92 15.90 6.10 14.20
CA VAL A 92 15.58 6.54 12.84
C VAL A 92 14.15 7.05 12.76
N MET A 93 13.20 6.32 13.35
CA MET A 93 11.79 6.69 13.33
C MET A 93 11.54 8.05 13.99
N MET A 94 12.14 8.31 15.15
CA MET A 94 12.01 9.61 15.83
C MET A 94 12.57 10.77 14.99
N ARG A 95 13.75 10.60 14.39
CA ARG A 95 14.33 11.64 13.50
C ARG A 95 13.43 11.91 12.28
N GLN A 96 12.82 10.90 11.73
CA GLN A 96 11.89 11.07 10.61
C GLN A 96 10.59 11.77 11.04
N LEU A 97 10.07 11.49 12.23
CA LEU A 97 8.93 12.21 12.80
C LEU A 97 9.25 13.70 13.08
N GLU A 98 10.47 13.99 13.53
CA GLU A 98 10.93 15.39 13.71
C GLU A 98 10.89 16.18 12.40
N LEU A 99 11.22 15.55 11.27
CA LEU A 99 11.12 16.19 9.95
C LEU A 99 9.67 16.46 9.49
N LEU A 100 8.69 15.85 10.15
CA LEU A 100 7.27 15.98 9.83
C LEU A 100 6.49 16.89 10.81
N GLN A 101 7.18 17.64 11.69
CA GLN A 101 6.53 18.47 12.70
C GLN A 101 5.56 19.50 12.12
N ASP A 102 5.91 20.07 10.97
CA ASP A 102 5.06 21.07 10.27
C ASP A 102 4.03 20.42 9.32
N ARG A 103 3.93 19.09 9.30
CA ARG A 103 3.07 18.31 8.41
C ARG A 103 2.20 17.32 9.20
N PRO A 104 1.17 17.78 9.91
CA PRO A 104 0.44 16.96 10.88
C PRO A 104 -0.24 15.72 10.25
N ILE A 105 -0.65 15.80 8.99
CA ILE A 105 -1.25 14.65 8.26
C ILE A 105 -0.19 13.61 7.97
N ALA A 106 0.96 14.00 7.40
CA ALA A 106 2.07 13.08 7.10
C ALA A 106 2.63 12.47 8.38
N HIS A 107 2.78 13.25 9.44
CA HIS A 107 3.21 12.79 10.76
C HIS A 107 2.30 11.66 11.28
N LYS A 108 0.98 11.90 11.30
CA LYS A 108 0.00 10.90 11.75
C LYS A 108 0.01 9.64 10.89
N VAL A 109 0.09 9.79 9.57
CA VAL A 109 0.17 8.63 8.66
C VAL A 109 1.44 7.85 8.91
N TYR A 110 2.57 8.52 9.10
CA TYR A 110 3.86 7.89 9.40
C TYR A 110 3.80 7.05 10.69
N GLU A 111 3.24 7.60 11.78
CA GLU A 111 3.09 6.89 13.05
C GLU A 111 2.25 5.62 12.89
N VAL A 112 1.02 5.77 12.37
CA VAL A 112 0.09 4.64 12.22
C VAL A 112 0.65 3.55 11.29
N MET A 113 1.27 3.93 10.18
CA MET A 113 1.87 2.96 9.24
C MET A 113 3.08 2.26 9.84
N SER A 114 3.92 2.98 10.58
CA SER A 114 5.10 2.40 11.24
C SER A 114 4.70 1.40 12.32
N GLU A 115 3.70 1.72 13.12
CA GLU A 115 3.12 0.82 14.12
C GLU A 115 2.54 -0.44 13.46
N ALA A 116 1.71 -0.27 12.44
CA ALA A 116 1.11 -1.38 11.71
C ALA A 116 2.16 -2.32 11.06
N ILE A 117 3.21 -1.76 10.47
CA ILE A 117 4.31 -2.55 9.88
C ILE A 117 5.02 -3.36 10.97
N HIS A 118 5.32 -2.75 12.11
CA HIS A 118 5.98 -3.43 13.22
C HIS A 118 5.12 -4.57 13.77
N GLU A 119 3.86 -4.31 14.09
CA GLU A 119 2.93 -5.32 14.60
C GLU A 119 2.76 -6.50 13.65
N LEU A 120 2.57 -6.24 12.37
CA LEU A 120 2.45 -7.29 11.34
C LEU A 120 3.72 -8.13 11.22
N HIS A 121 4.91 -7.53 11.47
CA HIS A 121 6.18 -8.24 11.48
C HIS A 121 6.33 -9.15 12.71
N VAL A 122 5.95 -8.66 13.89
CA VAL A 122 5.97 -9.44 15.14
C VAL A 122 5.04 -10.65 15.05
N LEU A 123 3.83 -10.47 14.53
CA LEU A 123 2.86 -11.57 14.33
C LEU A 123 3.40 -12.66 13.40
N LYS A 124 4.16 -12.31 12.36
CA LYS A 124 4.83 -13.29 11.50
C LYS A 124 5.79 -14.17 12.28
N ASN A 125 6.61 -13.57 13.13
CA ASN A 125 7.65 -14.29 13.88
C ASN A 125 7.09 -15.12 15.04
N SER A 126 5.87 -14.81 15.50
CA SER A 126 5.19 -15.56 16.57
C SER A 126 4.40 -16.79 16.06
N SER A 127 4.25 -16.93 14.74
CA SER A 127 3.47 -18.01 14.10
C SER A 127 4.35 -19.12 13.51
N CYS A 128 5.65 -19.06 13.73
CA CYS A 128 6.65 -20.09 13.46
C CYS A 128 7.08 -20.76 14.75
#